data_9dbf495f28668231abab342296b10379
#
_entry.id   9dbf495f28668231abab342296b10379
#
_cell.length_a   1.000
_cell.length_b   1.000
_cell.length_c   1.000
_cell.angle_alpha   90.00
_cell.angle_beta   90.00
_cell.angle_gamma   90.00
#
_symmetry.space_group_name_H-M   'P 1'
#
loop_
_entity.id
_entity.type
_entity.pdbx_description
1 polymer ?
#
loop_
_entity_poly.entity_id
_entity_poly.type
_entity_poly.pdbx_seq_one_letter_code
_entity_poly.pdbx_strand_id
1 'polypeptide(L)'
;ERIQAMQAARDAEQAQRQQQASEAAATRWKAASEATAHPYLTTKCIKPHGIRSEGGNLLVPMRDTSGKLCSLQVIDAQGGKRFLSGGRVSGCYFGIGKPDGMLIVCEGFATGASLYESTGHAVAVAFNAGNLKAVAMALRVKYPDLKVIIAADDDHLTAGNPGLTKATEAAQAVGGFLAVPDFGADRPDDATDFNDLHQIAGAGAVMACVQAALMVDKPAPQPVGATFPLLPDDDAHEARGAWEPPQPLPDALPPVHPFDPELLPEALRGWVADIAQRMQCPPDFTAVAAVVAISSLIGARSVVKPKARDDWAVVPNLWGVIVGRPGVMKSPALGQALAPLHRLEATEREAWQAAHADWELDCKVADMASEANERKAKTLAAKDPAAARALLQPGEATPE
;
A
#
# COMPACT_ATOMS: atom_id res chain seq x y z
N GLU A 1 16.64 27.65 -8.65
CA GLU A 1 16.76 28.02 -7.22
C GLU A 1 15.44 27.86 -6.45
N ARG A 2 14.33 28.48 -6.89
CA ARG A 2 13.02 28.42 -6.18
C ARG A 2 12.47 27.00 -6.06
N ILE A 3 12.55 26.19 -7.13
CA ILE A 3 12.11 24.79 -7.12
C ILE A 3 12.96 23.95 -6.17
N GLN A 4 14.26 24.16 -6.16
CA GLN A 4 15.18 23.46 -5.24
C GLN A 4 14.92 23.86 -3.78
N ALA A 5 14.64 25.12 -3.51
CA ALA A 5 14.28 25.61 -2.18
C ALA A 5 12.94 25.00 -1.71
N MET A 6 11.93 24.92 -2.58
CA MET A 6 10.66 24.26 -2.28
C MET A 6 10.80 22.77 -2.04
N GLN A 7 11.65 22.08 -2.82
CA GLN A 7 11.94 20.67 -2.62
C GLN A 7 12.64 20.45 -1.28
N ALA A 8 13.68 21.24 -0.99
CA ALA A 8 14.39 21.17 0.29
C ALA A 8 13.46 21.45 1.50
N ALA A 9 12.52 22.39 1.37
CA ALA A 9 11.53 22.65 2.42
C ALA A 9 10.59 21.46 2.64
N ARG A 10 10.10 20.84 1.57
CA ARG A 10 9.26 19.62 1.67
C ARG A 10 10.02 18.44 2.29
N ASP A 11 11.26 18.25 1.86
CA ASP A 11 12.10 17.18 2.39
C ASP A 11 12.40 17.39 3.88
N ALA A 12 12.64 18.64 4.29
CA ALA A 12 12.82 19.01 5.70
C ALA A 12 11.53 18.77 6.52
N GLU A 13 10.37 19.17 6.01
CA GLU A 13 9.08 18.93 6.67
C GLU A 13 8.80 17.43 6.80
N GLN A 14 9.04 16.66 5.76
CA GLN A 14 8.88 15.20 5.79
C GLN A 14 9.84 14.56 6.80
N ALA A 15 11.10 14.99 6.83
CA ALA A 15 12.08 14.51 7.80
C ALA A 15 11.65 14.83 9.25
N GLN A 16 11.12 16.03 9.49
CA GLN A 16 10.61 16.43 10.80
C GLN A 16 9.41 15.58 11.25
N ARG A 17 8.44 15.33 10.36
CA ARG A 17 7.30 14.43 10.63
C ARG A 17 7.77 13.01 10.94
N GLN A 18 8.71 12.48 10.18
CA GLN A 18 9.28 11.15 10.42
C GLN A 18 10.05 11.07 11.74
N GLN A 19 10.74 12.14 12.12
CA GLN A 19 11.43 12.20 13.40
C GLN A 19 10.44 12.19 14.58
N GLN A 20 9.38 13.00 14.52
CA GLN A 20 8.32 13.03 15.54
C GLN A 20 7.64 11.67 15.67
N ALA A 21 7.32 11.02 14.54
CA ALA A 21 6.73 9.68 14.53
C ALA A 21 7.68 8.62 15.13
N SER A 22 8.98 8.72 14.87
CA SER A 22 10.01 7.85 15.44
C SER A 22 10.09 8.00 16.97
N GLU A 23 10.02 9.22 17.49
CA GLU A 23 10.02 9.50 18.94
C GLU A 23 8.74 8.99 19.62
N ALA A 24 7.57 9.21 18.99
CA ALA A 24 6.31 8.66 19.46
C ALA A 24 6.32 7.12 19.46
N ALA A 25 6.86 6.51 18.38
CA ALA A 25 7.05 5.07 18.31
C ALA A 25 7.95 4.53 19.43
N ALA A 26 9.07 5.23 19.71
CA ALA A 26 9.99 4.84 20.76
C ALA A 26 9.35 4.92 22.16
N THR A 27 8.57 5.94 22.41
CA THR A 27 7.83 6.13 23.68
C THR A 27 6.81 5.01 23.88
N ARG A 28 5.98 4.74 22.88
CA ARG A 28 4.99 3.66 22.92
C ARG A 28 5.66 2.29 23.06
N TRP A 29 6.70 2.03 22.27
CA TRP A 29 7.44 0.79 22.34
C TRP A 29 8.04 0.53 23.72
N LYS A 30 8.59 1.56 24.34
CA LYS A 30 9.19 1.45 25.70
C LYS A 30 8.14 1.16 26.78
N ALA A 31 6.96 1.76 26.66
CA ALA A 31 5.85 1.59 27.60
C ALA A 31 5.11 0.26 27.46
N ALA A 32 5.12 -0.34 26.26
CA ALA A 32 4.43 -1.58 25.96
C ALA A 32 5.07 -2.80 26.62
N SER A 33 4.24 -3.77 27.02
CA SER A 33 4.66 -5.06 27.62
C SER A 33 5.08 -6.05 26.52
N GLU A 34 5.86 -7.06 26.87
CA GLU A 34 6.11 -8.18 25.95
C GLU A 34 4.81 -8.91 25.62
N ALA A 35 4.59 -9.21 24.35
CA ALA A 35 3.43 -9.94 23.91
C ALA A 35 3.62 -11.44 24.26
N THR A 36 2.67 -12.01 24.98
CA THR A 36 2.68 -13.44 25.33
C THR A 36 1.51 -14.19 24.71
N ALA A 37 0.31 -13.60 24.74
CA ALA A 37 -0.90 -14.15 24.17
C ALA A 37 -1.71 -13.02 23.50
N HIS A 38 -2.30 -13.31 22.34
CA HIS A 38 -3.16 -12.37 21.63
C HIS A 38 -4.02 -13.13 20.62
N PRO A 39 -5.30 -12.76 20.40
CA PRO A 39 -6.19 -13.45 19.47
C PRO A 39 -5.59 -13.62 18.09
N TYR A 40 -4.96 -12.60 17.54
CA TYR A 40 -4.29 -12.66 16.23
C TYR A 40 -3.19 -13.74 16.18
N LEU A 41 -2.35 -13.87 17.22
CA LEU A 41 -1.31 -14.90 17.25
C LEU A 41 -1.90 -16.30 17.32
N THR A 42 -2.97 -16.46 18.08
CA THR A 42 -3.71 -17.73 18.18
C THR A 42 -4.35 -18.10 16.83
N THR A 43 -5.05 -17.16 16.18
CA THR A 43 -5.70 -17.41 14.87
C THR A 43 -4.66 -17.71 13.78
N LYS A 44 -3.51 -17.03 13.80
CA LYS A 44 -2.42 -17.27 12.83
C LYS A 44 -1.48 -18.40 13.21
N CYS A 45 -1.71 -19.08 14.35
CA CYS A 45 -0.91 -20.20 14.86
C CYS A 45 0.60 -19.89 14.95
N ILE A 46 0.98 -18.70 15.40
CA ILE A 46 2.36 -18.20 15.47
C ILE A 46 2.75 -17.69 16.85
N LYS A 47 4.05 -17.64 17.10
CA LYS A 47 4.64 -17.04 18.32
C LYS A 47 4.90 -15.54 18.16
N PRO A 48 5.03 -14.78 19.24
CA PRO A 48 5.20 -13.32 19.20
C PRO A 48 6.56 -12.83 18.70
N HIS A 49 7.63 -13.62 18.79
CA HIS A 49 8.97 -13.29 18.29
C HIS A 49 9.49 -11.89 18.69
N GLY A 50 9.27 -11.48 19.95
CA GLY A 50 9.80 -10.22 20.48
C GLY A 50 8.99 -8.96 20.13
N ILE A 51 7.76 -9.10 19.62
CA ILE A 51 6.82 -7.98 19.53
C ILE A 51 6.21 -7.67 20.90
N ARG A 52 5.59 -6.50 21.02
CA ARG A 52 4.99 -6.03 22.27
C ARG A 52 3.48 -5.84 22.15
N SER A 53 2.83 -5.67 23.29
CA SER A 53 1.40 -5.41 23.39
C SER A 53 1.10 -4.14 24.18
N GLU A 54 0.09 -3.38 23.73
CA GLU A 54 -0.40 -2.15 24.32
C GLU A 54 -1.91 -2.04 24.12
N GLY A 55 -2.68 -1.94 25.21
CA GLY A 55 -4.13 -1.75 25.14
C GLY A 55 -4.89 -2.78 24.29
N GLY A 56 -4.50 -4.07 24.36
CA GLY A 56 -5.13 -5.13 23.57
C GLY A 56 -4.70 -5.20 22.09
N ASN A 57 -3.72 -4.39 21.67
CA ASN A 57 -3.14 -4.44 20.32
C ASN A 57 -1.70 -4.95 20.39
N LEU A 58 -1.24 -5.56 19.29
CA LEU A 58 0.17 -5.89 19.11
C LEU A 58 0.91 -4.73 18.45
N LEU A 59 2.14 -4.50 18.88
CA LEU A 59 3.05 -3.54 18.30
C LEU A 59 4.22 -4.28 17.63
N VAL A 60 4.37 -4.14 16.32
CA VAL A 60 5.50 -4.67 15.55
C VAL A 60 6.45 -3.53 15.21
N PRO A 61 7.71 -3.55 15.67
CA PRO A 61 8.62 -2.42 15.47
C PRO A 61 9.18 -2.39 14.06
N MET A 62 9.15 -1.23 13.44
CA MET A 62 9.72 -0.99 12.11
C MET A 62 11.06 -0.29 12.26
N ARG A 63 12.15 -0.99 11.94
CA ARG A 63 13.52 -0.49 12.11
C ARG A 63 14.24 -0.39 10.77
N ASP A 64 15.13 0.56 10.65
CA ASP A 64 16.06 0.61 9.51
C ASP A 64 17.28 -0.29 9.75
N THR A 65 18.17 -0.34 8.76
CA THR A 65 19.39 -1.18 8.81
C THR A 65 20.38 -0.78 9.90
N SER A 66 20.28 0.44 10.45
CA SER A 66 21.07 0.87 11.60
C SER A 66 20.46 0.41 12.94
N GLY A 67 19.22 -0.12 12.93
CA GLY A 67 18.47 -0.51 14.11
C GLY A 67 17.60 0.62 14.71
N LYS A 68 17.61 1.82 14.11
CA LYS A 68 16.76 2.93 14.55
C LYS A 68 15.29 2.56 14.35
N LEU A 69 14.47 2.75 15.41
CA LEU A 69 13.03 2.58 15.34
C LEU A 69 12.41 3.77 14.57
N CYS A 70 11.81 3.49 13.42
CA CYS A 70 11.24 4.51 12.51
C CYS A 70 9.73 4.64 12.65
N SER A 71 9.04 3.53 12.97
CA SER A 71 7.60 3.47 13.09
C SER A 71 7.17 2.21 13.83
N LEU A 72 5.86 2.04 13.99
CA LEU A 72 5.21 0.81 14.49
C LEU A 72 4.11 0.40 13.54
N GLN A 73 3.95 -0.91 13.32
CA GLN A 73 2.70 -1.47 12.85
C GLN A 73 1.89 -1.92 14.07
N VAL A 74 0.65 -1.48 14.15
CA VAL A 74 -0.32 -1.86 15.19
C VAL A 74 -1.26 -2.89 14.60
N ILE A 75 -1.42 -4.04 15.27
CA ILE A 75 -2.33 -5.12 14.86
C ILE A 75 -3.37 -5.30 15.97
N ASP A 76 -4.64 -5.14 15.64
CA ASP A 76 -5.74 -5.33 16.59
C ASP A 76 -6.12 -6.81 16.76
N ALA A 77 -7.07 -7.07 17.65
CA ALA A 77 -7.53 -8.44 17.96
C ALA A 77 -8.22 -9.12 16.77
N GLN A 78 -8.76 -8.36 15.83
CA GLN A 78 -9.41 -8.84 14.61
C GLN A 78 -8.44 -9.02 13.43
N GLY A 79 -7.17 -8.65 13.62
CA GLY A 79 -6.13 -8.74 12.58
C GLY A 79 -6.01 -7.49 11.71
N GLY A 80 -6.74 -6.43 12.01
CA GLY A 80 -6.62 -5.13 11.35
C GLY A 80 -5.23 -4.54 11.58
N LYS A 81 -4.57 -4.10 10.49
CA LYS A 81 -3.19 -3.60 10.53
C LYS A 81 -3.13 -2.12 10.18
N ARG A 82 -2.48 -1.32 11.01
CA ARG A 82 -2.32 0.12 10.80
C ARG A 82 -0.87 0.53 11.09
N PHE A 83 -0.35 1.49 10.32
CA PHE A 83 0.93 2.11 10.61
C PHE A 83 0.75 3.35 11.48
N LEU A 84 1.75 3.66 12.29
CA LEU A 84 1.79 4.93 13.01
C LEU A 84 1.91 6.07 11.99
N SER A 85 0.99 7.05 12.08
CA SER A 85 0.92 8.18 11.15
C SER A 85 2.24 8.97 11.12
N GLY A 86 2.66 9.36 9.92
CA GLY A 86 3.91 10.10 9.69
C GLY A 86 5.19 9.27 9.79
N GLY A 87 5.11 7.99 10.19
CA GLY A 87 6.27 7.11 10.32
C GLY A 87 6.84 6.67 8.97
N ARG A 88 8.16 6.53 8.88
CA ARG A 88 8.83 5.99 7.70
C ARG A 88 8.60 4.49 7.61
N VAL A 89 8.10 4.04 6.45
CA VAL A 89 7.91 2.61 6.11
C VAL A 89 9.00 2.15 5.15
N SER A 90 9.33 2.95 4.14
CA SER A 90 10.27 2.59 3.08
C SER A 90 11.65 2.20 3.64
N GLY A 91 12.12 0.99 3.28
CA GLY A 91 13.39 0.42 3.72
C GLY A 91 13.42 0.00 5.19
N CYS A 92 12.30 0.12 5.93
CA CYS A 92 12.20 -0.36 7.31
C CYS A 92 11.63 -1.78 7.34
N TYR A 93 12.11 -2.58 8.30
CA TYR A 93 11.74 -3.98 8.45
C TYR A 93 11.66 -4.39 9.92
N PHE A 94 11.04 -5.52 10.18
CA PHE A 94 11.12 -6.23 11.45
C PHE A 94 11.92 -7.53 11.26
N GLY A 95 12.97 -7.72 12.03
CA GLY A 95 13.82 -8.91 11.95
C GLY A 95 13.43 -9.96 12.97
N ILE A 96 13.29 -11.21 12.54
CA ILE A 96 13.10 -12.41 13.38
C ILE A 96 14.36 -13.29 13.22
N GLY A 97 14.99 -13.63 14.32
CA GLY A 97 16.23 -14.39 14.32
C GLY A 97 17.48 -13.56 13.96
N LYS A 98 18.62 -14.23 13.87
CA LYS A 98 19.90 -13.63 13.45
C LYS A 98 20.31 -14.24 12.10
N PRO A 99 20.69 -13.45 11.11
CA PRO A 99 21.12 -13.96 9.82
C PRO A 99 22.40 -14.84 9.98
N ASP A 100 22.32 -16.05 9.43
CA ASP A 100 23.43 -17.00 9.37
C ASP A 100 23.41 -17.72 8.02
N GLY A 101 24.27 -17.29 7.10
CA GLY A 101 24.37 -17.81 5.73
C GLY A 101 23.17 -17.50 4.82
N MET A 102 21.98 -17.31 5.39
CA MET A 102 20.72 -17.09 4.67
C MET A 102 19.82 -16.06 5.38
N LEU A 103 19.05 -15.33 4.56
CA LEU A 103 18.05 -14.37 5.01
C LEU A 103 16.82 -14.46 4.12
N ILE A 104 15.64 -14.62 4.72
CA ILE A 104 14.36 -14.60 4.02
C ILE A 104 13.73 -13.20 4.19
N VAL A 105 13.18 -12.64 3.12
CA VAL A 105 12.41 -11.38 3.15
C VAL A 105 10.99 -11.70 2.74
N CYS A 106 10.00 -11.28 3.52
CA CYS A 106 8.58 -11.52 3.24
C CYS A 106 7.74 -10.26 3.51
N GLU A 107 6.48 -10.29 3.11
CA GLU A 107 5.59 -9.17 3.28
C GLU A 107 5.08 -9.03 4.72
N GLY A 108 4.37 -10.02 5.24
CA GLY A 108 3.59 -9.96 6.46
C GLY A 108 4.29 -10.50 7.71
N PHE A 109 3.88 -10.01 8.91
CA PHE A 109 4.41 -10.53 10.18
C PHE A 109 4.06 -12.02 10.39
N ALA A 110 2.81 -12.44 10.09
CA ALA A 110 2.41 -13.83 10.25
C ALA A 110 3.19 -14.75 9.31
N THR A 111 3.31 -14.35 8.04
CA THR A 111 4.14 -15.01 7.03
C THR A 111 5.58 -15.17 7.50
N GLY A 112 6.16 -14.08 8.05
CA GLY A 112 7.53 -14.08 8.57
C GLY A 112 7.73 -14.99 9.79
N ALA A 113 6.78 -15.01 10.72
CA ALA A 113 6.81 -15.90 11.86
C ALA A 113 6.73 -17.37 11.44
N SER A 114 5.82 -17.72 10.53
CA SER A 114 5.70 -19.08 9.99
C SER A 114 6.96 -19.54 9.25
N LEU A 115 7.56 -18.67 8.44
CA LEU A 115 8.83 -18.95 7.76
C LEU A 115 9.96 -19.21 8.78
N TYR A 116 10.09 -18.38 9.79
CA TYR A 116 11.10 -18.55 10.83
C TYR A 116 10.89 -19.85 11.63
N GLU A 117 9.65 -20.11 12.07
CA GLU A 117 9.31 -21.31 12.85
C GLU A 117 9.49 -22.61 12.08
N SER A 118 9.24 -22.57 10.76
CA SER A 118 9.37 -23.73 9.88
C SER A 118 10.81 -24.00 9.45
N THR A 119 11.63 -22.95 9.24
CA THR A 119 12.96 -23.09 8.62
C THR A 119 14.12 -22.86 9.57
N GLY A 120 13.92 -22.13 10.66
CA GLY A 120 14.99 -21.65 11.55
C GLY A 120 15.86 -20.53 10.96
N HIS A 121 15.65 -20.16 9.69
CA HIS A 121 16.41 -19.09 9.05
C HIS A 121 15.89 -17.72 9.44
N ALA A 122 16.79 -16.74 9.55
CA ALA A 122 16.39 -15.36 9.87
C ALA A 122 15.45 -14.80 8.81
N VAL A 123 14.46 -14.04 9.28
CA VAL A 123 13.43 -13.42 8.42
C VAL A 123 13.39 -11.91 8.65
N ALA A 124 13.23 -11.15 7.56
CA ALA A 124 12.95 -9.74 7.56
C ALA A 124 11.55 -9.48 6.98
N VAL A 125 10.67 -8.95 7.81
CA VAL A 125 9.29 -8.59 7.43
C VAL A 125 9.27 -7.19 6.87
N ALA A 126 8.84 -7.01 5.63
CA ALA A 126 8.81 -5.74 4.92
C ALA A 126 7.49 -4.96 5.08
N PHE A 127 6.46 -5.55 5.68
CA PHE A 127 5.14 -5.00 6.02
C PHE A 127 4.15 -4.80 4.86
N ASN A 128 4.62 -4.66 3.64
CA ASN A 128 3.78 -4.62 2.43
C ASN A 128 4.60 -4.96 1.17
N ALA A 129 3.92 -5.40 0.11
CA ALA A 129 4.53 -5.77 -1.17
C ALA A 129 5.41 -4.67 -1.77
N GLY A 130 4.96 -3.40 -1.71
CA GLY A 130 5.69 -2.25 -2.25
C GLY A 130 7.02 -1.97 -1.56
N ASN A 131 7.21 -2.43 -0.32
CA ASN A 131 8.43 -2.24 0.45
C ASN A 131 9.44 -3.40 0.32
N LEU A 132 9.04 -4.55 -0.25
CA LEU A 132 9.91 -5.72 -0.40
C LEU A 132 11.24 -5.37 -1.08
N LYS A 133 11.20 -4.69 -2.21
CA LYS A 133 12.40 -4.29 -2.97
C LYS A 133 13.31 -3.36 -2.16
N ALA A 134 12.75 -2.34 -1.50
CA ALA A 134 13.53 -1.39 -0.71
C ALA A 134 14.23 -2.07 0.49
N VAL A 135 13.53 -2.97 1.18
CA VAL A 135 14.08 -3.77 2.28
C VAL A 135 15.14 -4.73 1.78
N ALA A 136 14.86 -5.48 0.71
CA ALA A 136 15.83 -6.43 0.14
C ALA A 136 17.12 -5.74 -0.29
N MET A 137 17.04 -4.60 -0.98
CA MET A 137 18.22 -3.80 -1.37
C MET A 137 19.01 -3.30 -0.17
N ALA A 138 18.33 -2.75 0.85
CA ALA A 138 18.98 -2.27 2.06
C ALA A 138 19.70 -3.40 2.83
N LEU A 139 19.06 -4.59 2.88
CA LEU A 139 19.65 -5.77 3.51
C LEU A 139 20.77 -6.39 2.68
N ARG A 140 20.70 -6.34 1.34
CA ARG A 140 21.82 -6.77 0.47
C ARG A 140 23.06 -5.89 0.68
N VAL A 141 22.90 -4.58 0.85
CA VAL A 141 24.00 -3.67 1.19
C VAL A 141 24.59 -4.01 2.56
N LYS A 142 23.74 -4.29 3.56
CA LYS A 142 24.18 -4.63 4.92
C LYS A 142 24.83 -6.01 5.02
N TYR A 143 24.37 -6.96 4.23
CA TYR A 143 24.79 -8.36 4.23
C TYR A 143 25.10 -8.83 2.80
N PRO A 144 26.23 -8.42 2.20
CA PRO A 144 26.53 -8.66 0.79
C PRO A 144 26.66 -10.15 0.45
N ASP A 145 27.12 -10.97 1.38
CA ASP A 145 27.45 -12.38 1.14
C ASP A 145 26.31 -13.35 1.45
N LEU A 146 25.22 -12.89 2.09
CA LEU A 146 24.12 -13.78 2.45
C LEU A 146 23.33 -14.20 1.21
N LYS A 147 22.85 -15.45 1.24
CA LYS A 147 21.79 -15.88 0.33
C LYS A 147 20.49 -15.21 0.76
N VAL A 148 19.92 -14.38 -0.12
CA VAL A 148 18.63 -13.71 0.11
C VAL A 148 17.55 -14.45 -0.65
N ILE A 149 16.49 -14.85 0.06
CA ILE A 149 15.28 -15.43 -0.50
C ILE A 149 14.15 -14.43 -0.30
N ILE A 150 13.40 -14.11 -1.35
CA ILE A 150 12.16 -13.35 -1.24
C ILE A 150 11.02 -14.36 -1.22
N ALA A 151 10.26 -14.39 -0.14
CA ALA A 151 9.06 -15.18 0.01
C ALA A 151 7.87 -14.36 -0.49
N ALA A 152 7.25 -14.81 -1.57
CA ALA A 152 6.13 -14.14 -2.20
C ALA A 152 4.80 -14.49 -1.53
N ASP A 153 3.88 -13.55 -1.50
CA ASP A 153 2.46 -13.84 -1.37
C ASP A 153 1.93 -14.11 -2.80
N ASP A 154 1.12 -15.16 -2.97
CA ASP A 154 0.57 -15.56 -4.26
C ASP A 154 -0.91 -15.18 -4.36
N ASP A 155 -1.16 -13.93 -4.67
CA ASP A 155 -2.49 -13.31 -4.79
C ASP A 155 -3.20 -13.75 -6.10
N HIS A 156 -3.28 -15.06 -6.36
CA HIS A 156 -3.68 -15.65 -7.63
C HIS A 156 -5.06 -15.22 -8.14
N LEU A 157 -5.98 -14.82 -7.26
CA LEU A 157 -7.29 -14.28 -7.64
C LEU A 157 -7.27 -12.78 -7.95
N THR A 158 -6.18 -12.10 -7.65
CA THR A 158 -6.03 -10.65 -7.93
C THR A 158 -5.35 -10.45 -9.27
N ALA A 159 -5.96 -9.63 -10.15
CA ALA A 159 -5.40 -9.34 -11.46
C ALA A 159 -3.95 -8.84 -11.37
N GLY A 160 -3.04 -9.50 -12.11
CA GLY A 160 -1.62 -9.17 -12.12
C GLY A 160 -0.82 -9.71 -10.93
N ASN A 161 -1.44 -10.45 -10.01
CA ASN A 161 -0.81 -11.09 -8.84
C ASN A 161 0.25 -10.18 -8.18
N PRO A 162 -0.17 -9.11 -7.50
CA PRO A 162 0.74 -8.05 -7.05
C PRO A 162 1.79 -8.54 -6.05
N GLY A 163 1.47 -9.50 -5.18
CA GLY A 163 2.39 -10.10 -4.22
C GLY A 163 3.55 -10.81 -4.94
N LEU A 164 3.24 -11.71 -5.86
CA LEU A 164 4.23 -12.43 -6.67
C LEU A 164 5.05 -11.51 -7.55
N THR A 165 4.39 -10.53 -8.22
CA THR A 165 5.06 -9.56 -9.08
C THR A 165 6.09 -8.73 -8.30
N LYS A 166 5.73 -8.19 -7.14
CA LYS A 166 6.64 -7.37 -6.32
C LYS A 166 7.75 -8.20 -5.69
N ALA A 167 7.48 -9.42 -5.30
CA ALA A 167 8.50 -10.35 -4.79
C ALA A 167 9.52 -10.70 -5.90
N THR A 168 9.06 -10.94 -7.12
CA THR A 168 9.92 -11.19 -8.29
C THR A 168 10.83 -10.00 -8.58
N GLU A 169 10.27 -8.77 -8.64
CA GLU A 169 11.05 -7.53 -8.80
C GLU A 169 12.11 -7.36 -7.70
N ALA A 170 11.77 -7.69 -6.46
CA ALA A 170 12.70 -7.61 -5.33
C ALA A 170 13.81 -8.66 -5.42
N ALA A 171 13.50 -9.92 -5.77
CA ALA A 171 14.47 -10.99 -5.94
C ALA A 171 15.48 -10.66 -7.06
N GLN A 172 14.99 -10.18 -8.20
CA GLN A 172 15.83 -9.74 -9.32
C GLN A 172 16.76 -8.58 -8.92
N ALA A 173 16.24 -7.59 -8.19
CA ALA A 173 17.01 -6.40 -7.81
C ALA A 173 18.22 -6.73 -6.92
N VAL A 174 18.17 -7.82 -6.14
CA VAL A 174 19.24 -8.20 -5.21
C VAL A 174 20.00 -9.46 -5.63
N GLY A 175 19.71 -10.02 -6.81
CA GLY A 175 20.25 -11.32 -7.22
C GLY A 175 19.92 -12.42 -6.21
N GLY A 176 18.71 -12.38 -5.66
CA GLY A 176 18.17 -13.32 -4.68
C GLY A 176 17.39 -14.46 -5.34
N PHE A 177 16.86 -15.33 -4.50
CA PHE A 177 15.98 -16.44 -4.89
C PHE A 177 14.52 -16.04 -4.61
N LEU A 178 13.58 -16.66 -5.32
CA LEU A 178 12.15 -16.46 -5.12
C LEU A 178 11.51 -17.75 -4.59
N ALA A 179 10.90 -17.69 -3.42
CA ALA A 179 10.08 -18.77 -2.89
C ALA A 179 8.59 -18.40 -3.02
N VAL A 180 7.80 -19.32 -3.55
CA VAL A 180 6.34 -19.17 -3.72
C VAL A 180 5.67 -20.29 -2.94
N PRO A 181 4.58 -20.04 -2.19
CA PRO A 181 3.87 -21.06 -1.47
C PRO A 181 3.18 -22.02 -2.45
N ASP A 182 3.42 -23.31 -2.32
CA ASP A 182 2.79 -24.37 -3.12
C ASP A 182 1.74 -25.09 -2.28
N PHE A 183 0.48 -24.87 -2.60
CA PHE A 183 -0.67 -25.47 -1.91
C PHE A 183 -1.13 -26.79 -2.56
N GLY A 184 -0.53 -27.20 -3.67
CA GLY A 184 -0.97 -28.38 -4.44
C GLY A 184 -2.31 -28.17 -5.16
N ALA A 185 -2.95 -29.30 -5.53
CA ALA A 185 -4.16 -29.27 -6.37
C ALA A 185 -5.43 -28.80 -5.63
N ASP A 186 -5.49 -28.99 -4.32
CA ASP A 186 -6.68 -28.70 -3.48
C ASP A 186 -6.52 -27.36 -2.72
N ARG A 187 -5.94 -26.34 -3.37
CA ARG A 187 -5.71 -25.01 -2.79
C ARG A 187 -7.02 -24.31 -2.44
N PRO A 188 -7.24 -23.87 -1.19
CA PRO A 188 -8.34 -22.97 -0.85
C PRO A 188 -8.21 -21.61 -1.55
N ASP A 189 -9.34 -21.03 -1.96
CA ASP A 189 -9.37 -19.76 -2.70
C ASP A 189 -8.74 -18.58 -1.93
N ASP A 190 -8.85 -18.58 -0.60
CA ASP A 190 -8.34 -17.55 0.31
C ASP A 190 -6.89 -17.80 0.79
N ALA A 191 -6.27 -18.92 0.40
CA ALA A 191 -4.90 -19.25 0.77
C ALA A 191 -3.90 -18.57 -0.18
N THR A 192 -3.10 -17.66 0.33
CA THR A 192 -2.20 -16.83 -0.49
C THR A 192 -0.76 -16.76 0.02
N ASP A 193 -0.51 -16.99 1.31
CA ASP A 193 0.80 -16.75 1.89
C ASP A 193 1.40 -17.99 2.62
N PHE A 194 2.63 -17.90 3.07
CA PHE A 194 3.29 -18.98 3.80
C PHE A 194 2.73 -19.23 5.20
N ASN A 195 1.96 -18.32 5.79
CA ASN A 195 1.24 -18.61 7.01
C ASN A 195 0.03 -19.51 6.74
N ASP A 196 -0.68 -19.26 5.64
CA ASP A 196 -1.78 -20.12 5.22
C ASP A 196 -1.25 -21.52 4.87
N LEU A 197 -0.13 -21.61 4.12
CA LEU A 197 0.52 -22.88 3.83
C LEU A 197 0.95 -23.61 5.10
N HIS A 198 1.50 -22.89 6.08
CA HIS A 198 1.87 -23.47 7.37
C HIS A 198 0.68 -24.06 8.12
N GLN A 199 -0.47 -23.37 8.11
CA GLN A 199 -1.69 -23.84 8.77
C GLN A 199 -2.32 -25.03 8.05
N ILE A 200 -2.27 -25.06 6.70
CA ILE A 200 -2.89 -26.12 5.89
C ILE A 200 -2.02 -27.38 5.82
N ALA A 201 -0.73 -27.22 5.53
CA ALA A 201 0.18 -28.33 5.20
C ALA A 201 1.36 -28.47 6.17
N GLY A 202 1.47 -27.59 7.17
CA GLY A 202 2.48 -27.65 8.22
C GLY A 202 3.86 -27.14 7.82
N ALA A 203 4.79 -27.15 8.79
CA ALA A 203 6.15 -26.62 8.64
C ALA A 203 6.96 -27.31 7.54
N GLY A 204 6.73 -28.61 7.28
CA GLY A 204 7.43 -29.36 6.25
C GLY A 204 7.18 -28.83 4.83
N ALA A 205 5.94 -28.42 4.52
CA ALA A 205 5.58 -27.85 3.23
C ALA A 205 6.26 -26.48 3.03
N VAL A 206 6.25 -25.62 4.06
CA VAL A 206 6.95 -24.33 4.03
C VAL A 206 8.45 -24.52 3.79
N MET A 207 9.08 -25.45 4.51
CA MET A 207 10.50 -25.80 4.33
C MET A 207 10.79 -26.28 2.90
N ALA A 208 9.93 -27.13 2.34
CA ALA A 208 10.08 -27.66 0.98
C ALA A 208 10.07 -26.54 -0.08
N CYS A 209 9.14 -25.58 0.02
CA CYS A 209 9.08 -24.44 -0.88
C CYS A 209 10.35 -23.57 -0.81
N VAL A 210 10.85 -23.31 0.41
CA VAL A 210 12.09 -22.54 0.60
C VAL A 210 13.31 -23.28 0.05
N GLN A 211 13.38 -24.61 0.21
CA GLN A 211 14.45 -25.44 -0.35
C GLN A 211 14.36 -25.51 -1.88
N ALA A 212 13.17 -25.67 -2.42
CA ALA A 212 12.96 -25.71 -3.88
C ALA A 212 13.43 -24.39 -4.53
N ALA A 213 13.18 -23.24 -3.91
CA ALA A 213 13.66 -21.95 -4.39
C ALA A 213 15.20 -21.89 -4.54
N LEU A 214 15.95 -22.61 -3.71
CA LEU A 214 17.41 -22.65 -3.78
C LEU A 214 17.95 -23.60 -4.86
N MET A 215 17.13 -24.50 -5.39
CA MET A 215 17.49 -25.45 -6.44
C MET A 215 17.24 -24.91 -7.85
N VAL A 216 16.50 -23.81 -7.96
CA VAL A 216 16.31 -23.11 -9.24
C VAL A 216 17.59 -22.28 -9.53
N ASP A 217 18.18 -22.46 -10.72
CA ASP A 217 19.31 -21.64 -11.16
C ASP A 217 18.93 -20.14 -11.04
N LYS A 218 19.84 -19.34 -10.45
CA LYS A 218 19.64 -17.91 -10.27
C LYS A 218 19.20 -17.29 -11.58
N PRO A 219 18.09 -16.54 -11.62
CA PRO A 219 17.82 -15.70 -12.76
C PRO A 219 18.99 -14.73 -12.91
N ALA A 220 19.66 -14.78 -14.05
CA ALA A 220 20.75 -13.83 -14.34
C ALA A 220 20.22 -12.40 -14.15
N PRO A 221 21.02 -11.48 -13.54
CA PRO A 221 20.60 -10.09 -13.41
C PRO A 221 20.33 -9.55 -14.81
N GLN A 222 19.06 -9.32 -15.11
CA GLN A 222 18.69 -8.72 -16.38
C GLN A 222 19.09 -7.23 -16.35
N PRO A 223 19.77 -6.73 -17.37
CA PRO A 223 20.00 -5.31 -17.50
C PRO A 223 18.66 -4.59 -17.50
N VAL A 224 18.60 -3.44 -16.81
CA VAL A 224 17.42 -2.59 -16.70
C VAL A 224 17.12 -1.99 -18.08
N GLY A 225 16.41 -2.73 -18.89
CA GLY A 225 15.90 -2.36 -20.19
C GLY A 225 14.62 -3.14 -20.39
N ALA A 226 13.54 -2.45 -20.64
CA ALA A 226 12.21 -3.03 -20.83
C ALA A 226 12.25 -4.16 -21.87
N THR A 227 12.12 -5.40 -21.40
CA THR A 227 11.80 -6.54 -22.25
C THR A 227 10.39 -6.99 -21.91
N PHE A 228 9.51 -6.85 -22.87
CA PHE A 228 8.20 -7.52 -22.86
C PHE A 228 8.42 -9.02 -22.72
N PRO A 229 7.57 -9.77 -22.00
CA PRO A 229 7.68 -11.20 -21.91
C PRO A 229 7.58 -11.79 -23.32
N LEU A 230 8.60 -12.53 -23.71
CA LEU A 230 8.50 -13.42 -24.87
C LEU A 230 7.42 -14.44 -24.55
N LEU A 231 6.41 -14.50 -25.39
CA LEU A 231 5.44 -15.60 -25.38
C LEU A 231 6.20 -16.93 -25.49
N PRO A 232 5.72 -18.02 -24.86
CA PRO A 232 6.36 -19.31 -24.96
C PRO A 232 6.52 -19.70 -26.46
N ASP A 233 7.65 -20.29 -26.78
CA ASP A 233 7.88 -20.90 -28.08
C ASP A 233 6.83 -22.01 -28.27
N ASP A 234 5.76 -21.66 -28.96
CA ASP A 234 4.84 -22.66 -29.49
C ASP A 234 5.48 -23.25 -30.75
N ASP A 235 5.75 -24.55 -30.75
CA ASP A 235 6.22 -25.31 -31.91
C ASP A 235 5.25 -25.29 -33.13
N ALA A 236 4.27 -24.38 -33.10
CA ALA A 236 3.31 -24.13 -34.17
C ALA A 236 3.78 -23.08 -35.21
N HIS A 237 5.03 -22.62 -35.15
CA HIS A 237 5.53 -21.59 -36.07
C HIS A 237 6.01 -22.09 -37.45
N GLU A 238 5.97 -23.40 -37.73
CA GLU A 238 6.33 -23.87 -39.08
C GLU A 238 5.36 -23.46 -40.22
N ALA A 239 4.21 -22.85 -39.90
CA ALA A 239 3.19 -22.46 -40.89
C ALA A 239 3.02 -20.93 -41.08
N ARG A 240 3.76 -20.11 -40.39
CA ARG A 240 3.76 -18.64 -40.63
C ARG A 240 4.94 -18.28 -41.53
N GLY A 241 4.64 -17.75 -42.72
CA GLY A 241 5.64 -17.34 -43.70
C GLY A 241 6.76 -16.49 -43.06
N ALA A 242 7.97 -16.56 -43.65
CA ALA A 242 9.15 -15.86 -43.21
C ALA A 242 8.83 -14.42 -42.79
N TRP A 243 9.29 -14.00 -41.63
CA TRP A 243 9.18 -12.60 -41.17
C TRP A 243 9.72 -11.68 -42.27
N GLU A 244 8.98 -10.61 -42.60
CA GLU A 244 9.52 -9.56 -43.45
C GLU A 244 10.81 -9.00 -42.82
N PRO A 245 11.83 -8.70 -43.65
CA PRO A 245 13.06 -8.12 -43.12
C PRO A 245 12.74 -6.82 -42.34
N PRO A 246 13.43 -6.58 -41.21
CA PRO A 246 13.19 -5.39 -40.40
C PRO A 246 13.24 -4.12 -41.25
N GLN A 247 12.16 -3.35 -41.25
CA GLN A 247 12.16 -2.06 -41.93
C GLN A 247 12.87 -1.03 -41.01
N PRO A 248 13.67 -0.12 -41.61
CA PRO A 248 14.24 0.97 -40.85
C PRO A 248 13.14 1.80 -40.18
N LEU A 249 13.36 2.14 -38.91
CA LEU A 249 12.45 3.06 -38.22
C LEU A 249 12.42 4.40 -38.95
N PRO A 250 11.26 5.06 -39.04
CA PRO A 250 11.19 6.39 -39.66
C PRO A 250 12.12 7.36 -38.91
N ASP A 251 12.87 8.17 -39.66
CA ASP A 251 13.84 9.13 -39.14
C ASP A 251 13.23 10.23 -38.25
N ALA A 252 11.92 10.40 -38.30
CA ALA A 252 11.18 11.39 -37.49
C ALA A 252 9.88 10.81 -36.94
N LEU A 253 9.51 11.29 -35.74
CA LEU A 253 8.18 11.01 -35.19
C LEU A 253 7.11 11.64 -36.11
N PRO A 254 5.96 10.97 -36.31
CA PRO A 254 4.86 11.55 -37.08
C PRO A 254 4.43 12.89 -36.42
N PRO A 255 4.00 13.88 -37.23
CA PRO A 255 3.56 15.17 -36.71
C PRO A 255 2.33 14.97 -35.81
N VAL A 256 2.34 15.63 -34.66
CA VAL A 256 1.20 15.66 -33.75
C VAL A 256 0.20 16.69 -34.27
N HIS A 257 -1.07 16.30 -34.41
CA HIS A 257 -2.13 17.23 -34.80
C HIS A 257 -2.28 18.32 -33.72
N PRO A 258 -2.52 19.59 -34.12
CA PRO A 258 -2.82 20.66 -33.17
C PRO A 258 -4.06 20.29 -32.35
N PHE A 259 -4.06 20.69 -31.10
CA PHE A 259 -5.22 20.50 -30.21
C PHE A 259 -6.38 21.38 -30.67
N ASP A 260 -7.54 20.77 -30.90
CA ASP A 260 -8.77 21.48 -31.27
C ASP A 260 -9.54 21.87 -29.96
N PRO A 261 -9.70 23.19 -29.66
CA PRO A 261 -10.46 23.65 -28.51
C PRO A 261 -11.94 23.22 -28.55
N GLU A 262 -12.51 22.91 -29.71
CA GLU A 262 -13.90 22.46 -29.84
C GLU A 262 -14.16 21.09 -29.21
N LEU A 263 -13.13 20.30 -28.97
CA LEU A 263 -13.21 19.07 -28.22
C LEU A 263 -13.57 19.30 -26.72
N LEU A 264 -13.40 20.53 -26.23
CA LEU A 264 -13.76 20.86 -24.84
C LEU A 264 -15.20 21.41 -24.75
N PRO A 265 -15.90 21.15 -23.65
CA PRO A 265 -17.11 21.90 -23.28
C PRO A 265 -16.84 23.43 -23.35
N GLU A 266 -17.80 24.20 -23.86
CA GLU A 266 -17.67 25.65 -24.06
C GLU A 266 -17.17 26.37 -22.79
N ALA A 267 -17.68 25.99 -21.62
CA ALA A 267 -17.30 26.58 -20.33
C ALA A 267 -15.81 26.44 -19.98
N LEU A 268 -15.11 25.47 -20.57
CA LEU A 268 -13.68 25.23 -20.30
C LEU A 268 -12.75 25.87 -21.32
N ARG A 269 -13.23 26.15 -22.53
CA ARG A 269 -12.40 26.61 -23.67
C ARG A 269 -11.59 27.86 -23.34
N GLY A 270 -12.24 28.90 -22.84
CA GLY A 270 -11.59 30.16 -22.51
C GLY A 270 -10.56 30.02 -21.38
N TRP A 271 -10.90 29.25 -20.36
CA TRP A 271 -10.01 29.02 -19.21
C TRP A 271 -8.77 28.21 -19.58
N VAL A 272 -8.92 27.15 -20.37
CA VAL A 272 -7.80 26.33 -20.85
C VAL A 272 -6.90 27.15 -21.77
N ALA A 273 -7.49 27.94 -22.70
CA ALA A 273 -6.73 28.80 -23.61
C ALA A 273 -5.93 29.87 -22.84
N ASP A 274 -6.53 30.52 -21.82
CA ASP A 274 -5.85 31.51 -20.98
C ASP A 274 -4.66 30.89 -20.23
N ILE A 275 -4.81 29.72 -19.61
CA ILE A 275 -3.71 29.05 -18.93
C ILE A 275 -2.60 28.70 -19.92
N ALA A 276 -2.94 28.10 -21.06
CA ALA A 276 -1.97 27.70 -22.06
C ALA A 276 -1.17 28.90 -22.59
N GLN A 277 -1.84 30.02 -22.82
CA GLN A 277 -1.21 31.28 -23.29
C GLN A 277 -0.30 31.90 -22.22
N ARG A 278 -0.76 32.01 -20.96
CA ARG A 278 0.04 32.55 -19.86
C ARG A 278 1.25 31.71 -19.53
N MET A 279 1.13 30.41 -19.65
CA MET A 279 2.20 29.47 -19.28
C MET A 279 3.08 29.09 -20.46
N GLN A 280 2.73 29.53 -21.70
CA GLN A 280 3.46 29.16 -22.92
C GLN A 280 3.64 27.64 -23.06
N CYS A 281 2.56 26.89 -22.81
CA CYS A 281 2.53 25.44 -22.92
C CYS A 281 1.45 24.99 -23.90
N PRO A 282 1.55 23.77 -24.43
CA PRO A 282 0.50 23.19 -25.27
C PRO A 282 -0.85 23.14 -24.51
N PRO A 283 -1.95 23.55 -25.14
CA PRO A 283 -3.27 23.62 -24.49
C PRO A 283 -3.82 22.24 -24.11
N ASP A 284 -3.43 21.19 -24.79
CA ASP A 284 -3.78 19.80 -24.48
C ASP A 284 -3.34 19.38 -23.06
N PHE A 285 -2.21 19.90 -22.55
CA PHE A 285 -1.76 19.59 -21.18
C PHE A 285 -2.78 20.07 -20.14
N THR A 286 -3.24 21.30 -20.28
CA THR A 286 -4.26 21.88 -19.39
C THR A 286 -5.62 21.24 -19.62
N ALA A 287 -5.97 20.95 -20.89
CA ALA A 287 -7.24 20.37 -21.28
C ALA A 287 -7.44 18.97 -20.65
N VAL A 288 -6.48 18.08 -20.83
CA VAL A 288 -6.53 16.73 -20.24
C VAL A 288 -6.64 16.79 -18.72
N ALA A 289 -5.82 17.63 -18.08
CA ALA A 289 -5.86 17.79 -16.63
C ALA A 289 -7.21 18.31 -16.13
N ALA A 290 -7.82 19.28 -16.82
CA ALA A 290 -9.12 19.83 -16.48
C ALA A 290 -10.25 18.79 -16.61
N VAL A 291 -10.26 18.00 -17.69
CA VAL A 291 -11.27 16.96 -17.91
C VAL A 291 -11.16 15.85 -16.85
N VAL A 292 -9.94 15.41 -16.52
CA VAL A 292 -9.72 14.42 -15.46
C VAL A 292 -10.15 14.96 -14.10
N ALA A 293 -9.84 16.22 -13.76
CA ALA A 293 -10.27 16.86 -12.52
C ALA A 293 -11.80 16.91 -12.39
N ILE A 294 -12.51 17.28 -13.47
CA ILE A 294 -13.98 17.31 -13.48
C ILE A 294 -14.55 15.90 -13.35
N SER A 295 -13.96 14.90 -14.00
CA SER A 295 -14.42 13.52 -13.86
C SER A 295 -14.34 13.03 -12.41
N SER A 296 -13.33 13.44 -11.65
CA SER A 296 -13.21 13.11 -10.23
C SER A 296 -14.30 13.76 -9.36
N LEU A 297 -14.75 14.99 -9.70
CA LEU A 297 -15.88 15.65 -9.01
C LEU A 297 -17.23 15.01 -9.32
N ILE A 298 -17.43 14.56 -10.56
CA ILE A 298 -18.65 13.81 -10.94
C ILE A 298 -18.67 12.47 -10.21
N GLY A 299 -17.55 11.74 -10.23
CA GLY A 299 -17.37 10.49 -9.51
C GLY A 299 -18.54 9.53 -9.69
N ALA A 300 -18.96 8.89 -8.60
CA ALA A 300 -20.07 7.95 -8.58
C ALA A 300 -21.46 8.61 -8.56
N ARG A 301 -21.55 9.95 -8.59
CA ARG A 301 -22.85 10.68 -8.60
C ARG A 301 -23.61 10.52 -9.93
N SER A 302 -22.90 10.20 -10.99
CA SER A 302 -23.47 9.93 -12.31
C SER A 302 -22.84 8.69 -12.89
N VAL A 303 -23.67 7.81 -13.46
CA VAL A 303 -23.21 6.58 -14.13
C VAL A 303 -23.85 6.47 -15.50
N VAL A 304 -23.12 5.85 -16.43
CA VAL A 304 -23.64 5.49 -17.74
C VAL A 304 -23.98 4.00 -17.71
N LYS A 305 -25.23 3.67 -18.10
CA LYS A 305 -25.64 2.28 -18.35
C LYS A 305 -25.63 2.02 -19.86
N PRO A 306 -24.56 1.41 -20.39
CA PRO A 306 -24.42 1.22 -21.84
C PRO A 306 -25.47 0.31 -22.45
N LYS A 307 -26.07 -0.56 -21.63
CA LYS A 307 -27.09 -1.52 -22.06
C LYS A 307 -28.37 -1.33 -21.28
N ALA A 308 -29.49 -1.29 -21.98
CA ALA A 308 -30.82 -1.04 -21.38
C ALA A 308 -31.35 -2.16 -20.46
N ARG A 309 -30.83 -3.39 -20.62
CA ARG A 309 -31.30 -4.59 -19.89
C ARG A 309 -30.18 -5.30 -19.14
N ASP A 310 -29.17 -4.54 -18.74
CA ASP A 310 -28.01 -5.03 -18.02
C ASP A 310 -27.84 -4.15 -16.77
N ASP A 311 -27.33 -4.68 -15.71
CA ASP A 311 -26.97 -3.97 -14.47
C ASP A 311 -25.60 -3.32 -14.53
N TRP A 312 -24.83 -3.56 -15.61
CA TRP A 312 -23.52 -2.96 -15.81
C TRP A 312 -23.61 -1.42 -15.88
N ALA A 313 -22.94 -0.77 -14.93
CA ALA A 313 -22.84 0.68 -14.82
C ALA A 313 -21.38 1.11 -14.89
N VAL A 314 -21.11 2.14 -15.68
CA VAL A 314 -19.76 2.73 -15.83
C VAL A 314 -19.75 4.09 -15.15
N VAL A 315 -18.82 4.25 -14.20
CA VAL A 315 -18.52 5.52 -13.54
C VAL A 315 -17.53 6.31 -14.39
N PRO A 316 -17.67 7.65 -14.53
CA PRO A 316 -16.75 8.48 -15.32
C PRO A 316 -15.38 8.65 -14.62
N ASN A 317 -14.66 7.57 -14.44
CA ASN A 317 -13.35 7.53 -13.81
C ASN A 317 -12.28 7.62 -14.90
N LEU A 318 -11.87 8.85 -15.21
CA LEU A 318 -10.92 9.10 -16.30
C LEU A 318 -9.49 9.11 -15.81
N TRP A 319 -8.60 8.57 -16.64
CA TRP A 319 -7.15 8.63 -16.46
C TRP A 319 -6.53 9.43 -17.59
N GLY A 320 -5.60 10.32 -17.27
CA GLY A 320 -4.91 11.14 -18.25
C GLY A 320 -3.40 11.03 -18.10
N VAL A 321 -2.69 11.00 -19.23
CA VAL A 321 -1.22 11.02 -19.25
C VAL A 321 -0.77 12.18 -20.14
N ILE A 322 0.18 12.97 -19.62
CA ILE A 322 0.81 14.07 -20.36
C ILE A 322 2.25 13.67 -20.69
N VAL A 323 2.53 13.45 -21.98
CA VAL A 323 3.86 13.09 -22.47
C VAL A 323 4.48 14.30 -23.15
N GLY A 324 5.73 14.61 -22.81
CA GLY A 324 6.46 15.72 -23.41
C GLY A 324 7.90 15.76 -22.94
N ARG A 325 8.75 16.51 -23.65
CA ARG A 325 10.16 16.68 -23.32
C ARG A 325 10.32 17.34 -21.92
N PRO A 326 11.45 17.20 -21.25
CA PRO A 326 11.76 17.99 -20.05
C PRO A 326 11.66 19.50 -20.35
N GLY A 327 11.14 20.29 -19.40
CA GLY A 327 11.05 21.75 -19.53
C GLY A 327 9.81 22.31 -20.24
N VAL A 328 8.93 21.47 -20.82
CA VAL A 328 7.72 21.94 -21.55
C VAL A 328 6.53 22.26 -20.65
N MET A 329 6.75 22.69 -19.42
CA MET A 329 5.75 23.21 -18.47
C MET A 329 4.60 22.23 -18.11
N LYS A 330 4.81 20.91 -18.20
CA LYS A 330 3.78 19.89 -17.87
C LYS A 330 3.22 20.04 -16.46
N SER A 331 4.11 20.00 -15.45
CA SER A 331 3.70 20.07 -14.03
C SER A 331 3.08 21.41 -13.64
N PRO A 332 3.59 22.57 -14.11
CA PRO A 332 2.93 23.83 -13.89
C PRO A 332 1.53 23.90 -14.52
N ALA A 333 1.35 23.43 -15.75
CA ALA A 333 0.04 23.39 -16.44
C ALA A 333 -0.95 22.51 -15.65
N LEU A 334 -0.53 21.33 -15.21
CA LEU A 334 -1.31 20.45 -14.36
C LEU A 334 -1.71 21.13 -13.05
N GLY A 335 -0.77 21.81 -12.39
CA GLY A 335 -1.03 22.52 -11.12
C GLY A 335 -2.06 23.64 -11.28
N GLN A 336 -2.04 24.38 -12.39
CA GLN A 336 -3.05 25.40 -12.67
C GLN A 336 -4.44 24.80 -12.94
N ALA A 337 -4.49 23.69 -13.68
CA ALA A 337 -5.75 23.00 -13.98
C ALA A 337 -6.37 22.38 -12.70
N LEU A 338 -5.56 21.93 -11.75
CA LEU A 338 -6.04 21.35 -10.49
C LEU A 338 -6.28 22.41 -9.39
N ALA A 339 -5.83 23.65 -9.55
CA ALA A 339 -5.97 24.69 -8.52
C ALA A 339 -7.41 24.93 -8.03
N PRO A 340 -8.46 24.90 -8.88
CA PRO A 340 -9.85 25.01 -8.40
C PRO A 340 -10.25 23.82 -7.52
N LEU A 341 -9.85 22.60 -7.86
CA LEU A 341 -10.14 21.39 -7.06
C LEU A 341 -9.46 21.48 -5.69
N HIS A 342 -8.21 21.89 -5.62
CA HIS A 342 -7.50 22.07 -4.35
C HIS A 342 -8.14 23.15 -3.45
N ARG A 343 -8.72 24.21 -4.06
CA ARG A 343 -9.46 25.21 -3.28
C ARG A 343 -10.74 24.64 -2.69
N LEU A 344 -11.51 23.88 -3.47
CA LEU A 344 -12.71 23.20 -2.97
C LEU A 344 -12.35 22.22 -1.85
N GLU A 345 -11.32 21.41 -2.04
CA GLU A 345 -10.83 20.50 -1.02
C GLU A 345 -10.43 21.22 0.28
N ALA A 346 -9.74 22.34 0.19
CA ALA A 346 -9.34 23.13 1.36
C ALA A 346 -10.57 23.65 2.13
N THR A 347 -11.56 24.19 1.42
CA THR A 347 -12.80 24.69 2.02
C THR A 347 -13.60 23.57 2.71
N GLU A 348 -13.79 22.45 2.04
CA GLU A 348 -14.51 21.29 2.61
C GLU A 348 -13.74 20.68 3.80
N ARG A 349 -12.43 20.68 3.76
CA ARG A 349 -11.59 20.19 4.86
C ARG A 349 -11.73 21.07 6.10
N GLU A 350 -11.76 22.42 5.95
CA GLU A 350 -11.99 23.32 7.06
C GLU A 350 -13.37 23.11 7.69
N ALA A 351 -14.41 22.99 6.86
CA ALA A 351 -15.77 22.70 7.31
C ALA A 351 -15.86 21.36 8.04
N TRP A 352 -15.23 20.32 7.48
CA TRP A 352 -15.18 19.01 8.10
C TRP A 352 -14.42 19.02 9.43
N GLN A 353 -13.29 19.73 9.52
CA GLN A 353 -12.52 19.82 10.76
C GLN A 353 -13.32 20.49 11.88
N ALA A 354 -14.10 21.52 11.57
CA ALA A 354 -14.97 22.17 12.52
C ALA A 354 -16.08 21.21 13.00
N ALA A 355 -16.78 20.57 12.06
CA ALA A 355 -17.84 19.61 12.38
C ALA A 355 -17.31 18.39 13.16
N HIS A 356 -16.13 17.90 12.81
CA HIS A 356 -15.51 16.78 13.50
C HIS A 356 -15.10 17.13 14.93
N ALA A 357 -14.60 18.36 15.16
CA ALA A 357 -14.29 18.82 16.52
C ALA A 357 -15.54 18.89 17.41
N ASP A 358 -16.65 19.38 16.86
CA ASP A 358 -17.94 19.40 17.58
C ASP A 358 -18.43 17.98 17.85
N TRP A 359 -18.37 17.08 16.86
CA TRP A 359 -18.71 15.66 17.03
C TRP A 359 -17.84 14.97 18.10
N GLU A 360 -16.53 15.23 18.13
CA GLU A 360 -15.67 14.69 19.22
C GLU A 360 -16.09 15.16 20.60
N LEU A 361 -16.55 16.41 20.72
CA LEU A 361 -17.06 16.94 21.98
C LEU A 361 -18.37 16.24 22.38
N ASP A 362 -19.28 16.05 21.44
CA ASP A 362 -20.53 15.33 21.66
C ASP A 362 -20.28 13.88 22.08
N CYS A 363 -19.34 13.19 21.45
CA CYS A 363 -18.92 11.84 21.85
C CYS A 363 -18.42 11.82 23.30
N LYS A 364 -17.56 12.78 23.69
CA LYS A 364 -17.06 12.86 25.08
C LYS A 364 -18.19 13.12 26.07
N VAL A 365 -19.16 13.95 25.71
CA VAL A 365 -20.35 14.20 26.57
C VAL A 365 -21.19 12.94 26.71
N ALA A 366 -21.39 12.21 25.60
CA ALA A 366 -22.11 10.94 25.62
C ALA A 366 -21.43 9.88 26.46
N ASP A 367 -20.10 9.78 26.39
CA ASP A 367 -19.28 8.88 27.21
C ASP A 367 -19.43 9.21 28.71
N MET A 368 -19.33 10.50 29.08
CA MET A 368 -19.51 10.96 30.46
C MET A 368 -20.93 10.66 30.97
N ALA A 369 -21.95 10.84 30.13
CA ALA A 369 -23.35 10.50 30.46
C ALA A 369 -23.52 8.99 30.66
N SER A 370 -22.90 8.19 29.80
CA SER A 370 -22.91 6.72 29.91
C SER A 370 -22.27 6.25 31.24
N GLU A 371 -21.09 6.78 31.58
CA GLU A 371 -20.43 6.47 32.86
C GLU A 371 -21.29 6.88 34.07
N ALA A 372 -21.93 8.05 34.00
CA ALA A 372 -22.83 8.50 35.06
C ALA A 372 -24.06 7.60 35.21
N ASN A 373 -24.63 7.13 34.09
CA ASN A 373 -25.70 6.18 34.08
C ASN A 373 -25.29 4.81 34.62
N GLU A 374 -24.11 4.32 34.29
CA GLU A 374 -23.58 3.09 34.85
C GLU A 374 -23.43 3.17 36.39
N ARG A 375 -22.91 4.28 36.92
CA ARG A 375 -22.78 4.49 38.36
C ARG A 375 -24.15 4.49 39.05
N LYS A 376 -25.15 5.16 38.45
CA LYS A 376 -26.55 5.16 38.94
C LYS A 376 -27.18 3.77 38.87
N ALA A 377 -26.98 3.07 37.74
CA ALA A 377 -27.48 1.71 37.56
C ALA A 377 -26.91 0.74 38.60
N LYS A 378 -25.62 0.81 38.92
CA LYS A 378 -24.97 0.00 39.98
C LYS A 378 -25.61 0.23 41.37
N THR A 379 -25.99 1.46 41.70
CA THR A 379 -26.67 1.77 42.97
C THR A 379 -28.13 1.34 42.99
N LEU A 380 -28.82 1.27 41.85
CA LEU A 380 -30.21 0.88 41.74
C LEU A 380 -30.39 -0.63 41.53
N ALA A 381 -29.38 -1.35 41.07
CA ALA A 381 -29.44 -2.75 40.65
C ALA A 381 -30.06 -3.70 41.69
N ALA A 382 -29.78 -3.46 43.00
CA ALA A 382 -30.31 -4.26 44.10
C ALA A 382 -31.73 -3.84 44.55
N LYS A 383 -32.19 -2.61 44.23
CA LYS A 383 -33.44 -2.05 44.66
C LYS A 383 -34.53 -2.05 43.57
N ASP A 384 -34.14 -1.74 42.37
CA ASP A 384 -35.02 -1.68 41.19
C ASP A 384 -34.22 -2.12 39.94
N PRO A 385 -34.20 -3.43 39.64
CA PRO A 385 -33.49 -3.96 38.48
C PRO A 385 -34.03 -3.45 37.14
N ALA A 386 -35.31 -3.08 37.06
CA ALA A 386 -35.94 -2.60 35.84
C ALA A 386 -35.46 -1.18 35.49
N ALA A 387 -35.42 -0.29 36.51
CA ALA A 387 -34.87 1.05 36.35
C ALA A 387 -33.37 1.03 36.07
N ALA A 388 -32.63 0.13 36.71
CA ALA A 388 -31.19 -0.05 36.43
C ALA A 388 -30.93 -0.47 34.96
N ARG A 389 -31.74 -1.39 34.44
CA ARG A 389 -31.66 -1.82 33.02
C ARG A 389 -31.99 -0.70 32.03
N ALA A 390 -32.99 0.15 32.36
CA ALA A 390 -33.36 1.28 31.49
C ALA A 390 -32.22 2.30 31.35
N LEU A 391 -31.45 2.53 32.43
CA LEU A 391 -30.28 3.41 32.43
C LEU A 391 -29.09 2.88 31.60
N LEU A 392 -29.01 1.56 31.37
CA LEU A 392 -27.96 0.89 30.63
C LEU A 392 -28.34 0.63 29.16
N GLN A 393 -29.54 1.01 28.74
CA GLN A 393 -29.86 0.93 27.31
C GLN A 393 -29.00 1.94 26.52
N PRO A 394 -28.41 1.52 25.40
CA PRO A 394 -27.64 2.44 24.58
C PRO A 394 -28.56 3.58 24.09
N GLY A 395 -28.16 4.83 24.31
CA GLY A 395 -28.76 5.98 23.67
C GLY A 395 -28.64 5.89 22.14
N GLU A 396 -29.33 6.74 21.40
CA GLU A 396 -29.14 6.87 19.96
C GLU A 396 -27.65 7.16 19.69
N ALA A 397 -27.04 6.35 18.81
CA ALA A 397 -25.66 6.55 18.41
C ALA A 397 -25.52 7.93 17.76
N THR A 398 -24.55 8.71 18.19
CA THR A 398 -24.20 9.98 17.53
C THR A 398 -23.68 9.65 16.13
N PRO A 399 -24.34 10.03 15.05
CA PRO A 399 -23.88 9.71 13.70
C PRO A 399 -22.57 10.42 13.41
N GLU A 400 -21.65 9.70 12.76
CA GLU A 400 -20.33 10.18 12.33
C GLU A 400 -20.43 11.17 11.15
#